data_e0700dd590463d0af37959349af8d09e
#
_entry.id   e0700dd590463d0af37959349af8d09e
#
_cell.length_a   1.000
_cell.length_b   1.000
_cell.length_c   1.000
_cell.angle_alpha   90.00
_cell.angle_beta   90.00
_cell.angle_gamma   90.00
#
_symmetry.space_group_name_H-M   'P 1'
#
loop_
_entity.id
_entity.type
_entity.pdbx_description
1 polymer ?
#
loop_
_entity_poly.entity_id
_entity_poly.type
_entity_poly.pdbx_seq_one_letter_code
_entity_poly.pdbx_strand_id
1 'polypeptide(L)'
;PEAWAVKYSVILSSLSQVSETLFILAIPFFMSRYGIKRVMIISFMAWVLRFGFFAIGGPEGFPVVFLVLSMIVYGMAFDFFNVSGSLFIADEAPASIKASAQGIFMMMTNGLGSIVGGYGAGLVIAYHSENGVVTDWPACWTIFAAYACVIGILFALTFHYKHQAKVKAEKV
;
A
#
# COMPACT_ATOMS: atom_id res chain seq x y z
N PRO A 1 31.90 -10.71 -2.62
CA PRO A 1 30.91 -10.95 -1.56
C PRO A 1 29.62 -10.27 -1.94
N GLU A 2 28.48 -11.01 -1.85
CA GLU A 2 27.18 -10.42 -2.12
C GLU A 2 26.82 -9.40 -1.04
N ALA A 3 26.18 -8.30 -1.45
CA ALA A 3 25.69 -7.28 -0.52
C ALA A 3 24.75 -7.88 0.51
N TRP A 4 24.75 -7.37 1.74
CA TRP A 4 24.01 -7.94 2.88
C TRP A 4 22.50 -8.11 2.57
N ALA A 5 21.87 -7.08 1.99
CA ALA A 5 20.44 -7.14 1.67
C ALA A 5 20.11 -8.17 0.59
N VAL A 6 21.01 -8.43 -0.36
CA VAL A 6 20.85 -9.48 -1.38
C VAL A 6 20.93 -10.86 -0.72
N LYS A 7 21.96 -11.08 0.12
CA LYS A 7 22.14 -12.34 0.86
C LYS A 7 20.93 -12.67 1.74
N TYR A 8 20.33 -11.69 2.38
CA TYR A 8 19.19 -11.87 3.30
C TYR A 8 17.85 -11.41 2.73
N SER A 9 17.70 -11.37 1.40
CA SER A 9 16.48 -10.93 0.72
C SER A 9 15.23 -11.70 1.14
N VAL A 10 15.34 -13.01 1.40
CA VAL A 10 14.23 -13.84 1.89
C VAL A 10 13.79 -13.41 3.30
N ILE A 11 14.75 -13.08 4.18
CA ILE A 11 14.42 -12.58 5.54
C ILE A 11 13.73 -11.22 5.46
N LEU A 12 14.21 -10.32 4.61
CA LEU A 12 13.57 -9.03 4.38
C LEU A 12 12.14 -9.19 3.85
N SER A 13 11.91 -10.09 2.90
CA SER A 13 10.58 -10.39 2.39
C SER A 13 9.67 -11.01 3.46
N SER A 14 10.21 -11.89 4.31
CA SER A 14 9.47 -12.47 5.44
C SER A 14 9.04 -11.42 6.46
N LEU A 15 9.87 -10.39 6.67
CA LEU A 15 9.54 -9.28 7.56
C LEU A 15 8.31 -8.51 7.07
N SER A 16 8.12 -8.34 5.76
CA SER A 16 6.90 -7.70 5.24
C SER A 16 5.65 -8.54 5.49
N GLN A 17 5.75 -9.87 5.42
CA GLN A 17 4.62 -10.78 5.73
C GLN A 17 4.23 -10.74 7.22
N VAL A 18 5.24 -10.69 8.11
CA VAL A 18 4.99 -10.48 9.55
C VAL A 18 4.33 -9.13 9.79
N SER A 19 4.80 -8.09 9.13
CA SER A 19 4.22 -6.75 9.21
C SER A 19 2.75 -6.74 8.75
N GLU A 20 2.41 -7.37 7.61
CA GLU A 20 1.02 -7.52 7.15
C GLU A 20 0.15 -8.15 8.24
N THR A 21 0.59 -9.28 8.80
CA THR A 21 -0.17 -9.96 9.85
C THR A 21 -0.45 -9.06 11.06
N LEU A 22 0.54 -8.31 11.51
CA LEU A 22 0.40 -7.38 12.64
C LEU A 22 -0.54 -6.20 12.32
N PHE A 23 -0.43 -5.62 11.12
CA PHE A 23 -1.27 -4.50 10.73
C PHE A 23 -2.72 -4.91 10.45
N ILE A 24 -2.97 -6.10 9.90
CA ILE A 24 -4.34 -6.64 9.79
C ILE A 24 -5.01 -6.70 11.15
N LEU A 25 -4.31 -7.18 12.19
CA LEU A 25 -4.84 -7.22 13.55
C LEU A 25 -5.10 -5.82 14.14
N ALA A 26 -4.35 -4.81 13.70
CA ALA A 26 -4.52 -3.43 14.14
C ALA A 26 -5.67 -2.69 13.42
N ILE A 27 -6.13 -3.16 12.24
CA ILE A 27 -7.17 -2.49 11.44
C ILE A 27 -8.44 -2.16 12.25
N PRO A 28 -9.03 -3.06 13.07
CA PRO A 28 -10.24 -2.74 13.83
C PRO A 28 -10.05 -1.53 14.75
N PHE A 29 -8.88 -1.40 15.36
CA PHE A 29 -8.54 -0.24 16.19
C PHE A 29 -8.50 1.06 15.38
N PHE A 30 -7.79 1.05 14.24
CA PHE A 30 -7.69 2.23 13.38
C PHE A 30 -9.04 2.61 12.77
N MET A 31 -9.83 1.64 12.35
CA MET A 31 -11.15 1.85 11.77
C MET A 31 -12.13 2.44 12.77
N SER A 32 -12.16 1.94 14.01
CA SER A 32 -13.05 2.44 15.05
C SER A 32 -12.72 3.88 15.47
N ARG A 33 -11.43 4.24 15.46
CA ARG A 33 -10.95 5.55 15.89
C ARG A 33 -10.94 6.61 14.80
N TYR A 34 -10.53 6.25 13.59
CA TYR A 34 -10.30 7.20 12.50
C TYR A 34 -11.31 7.10 11.36
N GLY A 35 -11.99 5.97 11.23
CA GLY A 35 -12.93 5.70 10.16
C GLY A 35 -12.27 5.38 8.82
N ILE A 36 -13.06 4.86 7.87
CA ILE A 36 -12.62 4.32 6.57
C ILE A 36 -11.74 5.30 5.80
N LYS A 37 -12.23 6.54 5.58
CA LYS A 37 -11.51 7.54 4.78
C LYS A 37 -10.08 7.81 5.29
N ARG A 38 -9.93 8.02 6.60
CA ARG A 38 -8.62 8.34 7.18
C ARG A 38 -7.68 7.13 7.15
N VAL A 39 -8.20 5.92 7.36
CA VAL A 39 -7.40 4.69 7.27
C VAL A 39 -6.89 4.49 5.84
N MET A 40 -7.71 4.74 4.82
CA MET A 40 -7.26 4.70 3.42
C MET A 40 -6.21 5.79 3.11
N ILE A 41 -6.34 7.00 3.67
CA ILE A 41 -5.31 8.04 3.51
C ILE A 41 -3.99 7.63 4.19
N ILE A 42 -4.04 7.01 5.37
CA ILE A 42 -2.86 6.46 6.03
C ILE A 42 -2.16 5.43 5.14
N SER A 43 -2.92 4.59 4.43
CA SER A 43 -2.37 3.65 3.46
C SER A 43 -1.60 4.36 2.33
N PHE A 44 -2.14 5.42 1.73
CA PHE A 44 -1.41 6.18 0.72
C PHE A 44 -0.13 6.81 1.26
N MET A 45 -0.17 7.37 2.47
CA MET A 45 1.04 7.88 3.14
C MET A 45 2.08 6.77 3.37
N ALA A 46 1.62 5.58 3.75
CA ALA A 46 2.49 4.43 3.92
C ALA A 46 3.14 3.99 2.59
N TRP A 47 2.42 4.04 1.45
CA TRP A 47 3.01 3.82 0.12
C TRP A 47 4.08 4.85 -0.23
N VAL A 48 3.83 6.14 0.06
CA VAL A 48 4.83 7.20 -0.15
C VAL A 48 6.09 6.93 0.67
N LEU A 49 5.93 6.60 1.95
CA LEU A 49 7.05 6.26 2.83
C LEU A 49 7.79 5.01 2.34
N ARG A 50 7.07 3.96 1.95
CA ARG A 50 7.68 2.73 1.43
C ARG A 50 8.58 3.00 0.23
N PHE A 51 8.08 3.68 -0.79
CA PHE A 51 8.86 4.00 -1.97
C PHE A 51 9.96 5.01 -1.68
N GLY A 52 9.71 5.99 -0.80
CA GLY A 52 10.73 6.91 -0.32
C GLY A 52 11.89 6.19 0.40
N PHE A 53 11.58 5.22 1.24
CA PHE A 53 12.61 4.39 1.89
C PHE A 53 13.40 3.55 0.89
N PHE A 54 12.79 3.04 -0.18
CA PHE A 54 13.53 2.38 -1.26
C PHE A 54 14.42 3.35 -2.05
N ALA A 55 13.98 4.61 -2.23
CA ALA A 55 14.76 5.61 -2.95
C ALA A 55 16.07 5.99 -2.23
N ILE A 56 16.04 6.04 -0.88
CA ILE A 56 17.20 6.39 -0.04
C ILE A 56 17.90 5.18 0.56
N GLY A 57 17.28 4.00 0.46
CA GLY A 57 17.82 2.73 0.95
C GLY A 57 18.97 2.22 0.07
N GLY A 58 19.78 1.34 0.64
CA GLY A 58 20.87 0.71 -0.07
C GLY A 58 21.14 -0.71 0.45
N PRO A 59 21.84 -1.53 -0.33
CA PRO A 59 22.02 -2.95 -0.02
C PRO A 59 23.04 -3.22 1.10
N GLU A 60 23.79 -2.20 1.53
CA GLU A 60 24.86 -2.33 2.54
C GLU A 60 24.90 -1.15 3.51
N GLY A 61 25.48 -1.38 4.69
CA GLY A 61 25.70 -0.36 5.69
C GLY A 61 24.43 0.23 6.30
N PHE A 62 24.49 1.50 6.74
CA PHE A 62 23.36 2.20 7.36
C PHE A 62 22.11 2.30 6.46
N PRO A 63 22.20 2.51 5.13
CA PRO A 63 21.05 2.53 4.23
C PRO A 63 20.16 1.28 4.25
N VAL A 64 20.64 0.13 4.72
CA VAL A 64 19.84 -1.10 4.91
C VAL A 64 18.67 -0.87 5.86
N VAL A 65 18.81 0.03 6.84
CA VAL A 65 17.74 0.38 7.79
C VAL A 65 16.49 0.87 7.04
N PHE A 66 16.65 1.65 5.98
CA PHE A 66 15.52 2.14 5.18
C PHE A 66 14.83 1.01 4.42
N LEU A 67 15.57 -0.01 3.97
CA LEU A 67 14.96 -1.20 3.37
C LEU A 67 14.12 -1.96 4.41
N VAL A 68 14.64 -2.13 5.61
CA VAL A 68 13.88 -2.77 6.72
C VAL A 68 12.63 -1.96 7.06
N LEU A 69 12.73 -0.64 7.19
CA LEU A 69 11.58 0.24 7.44
C LEU A 69 10.54 0.14 6.32
N SER A 70 10.98 0.08 5.05
CA SER A 70 10.09 -0.15 3.91
C SER A 70 9.31 -1.46 4.05
N MET A 71 9.94 -2.54 4.51
CA MET A 71 9.27 -3.84 4.72
C MET A 71 8.24 -3.76 5.87
N ILE A 72 8.55 -3.03 6.94
CA ILE A 72 7.61 -2.84 8.06
C ILE A 72 6.40 -2.02 7.63
N VAL A 73 6.59 -0.95 6.88
CA VAL A 73 5.50 -0.06 6.44
C VAL A 73 4.58 -0.75 5.41
N TYR A 74 5.05 -1.81 4.76
CA TYR A 74 4.31 -2.50 3.71
C TYR A 74 2.94 -3.02 4.17
N GLY A 75 2.86 -3.66 5.33
CA GLY A 75 1.59 -4.17 5.85
C GLY A 75 0.54 -3.06 5.98
N MET A 76 0.92 -1.90 6.52
CA MET A 76 0.02 -0.75 6.60
C MET A 76 -0.34 -0.19 5.21
N ALA A 77 0.61 -0.15 4.28
CA ALA A 77 0.38 0.36 2.94
C ALA A 77 -0.64 -0.49 2.16
N PHE A 78 -0.53 -1.81 2.24
CA PHE A 78 -1.37 -2.72 1.47
C PHE A 78 -2.72 -3.00 2.15
N ASP A 79 -2.70 -3.41 3.41
CA ASP A 79 -3.88 -3.91 4.09
C ASP A 79 -4.88 -2.80 4.45
N PHE A 80 -4.40 -1.63 4.85
CA PHE A 80 -5.30 -0.53 5.21
C PHE A 80 -6.16 -0.09 4.04
N PHE A 81 -5.65 -0.10 2.81
CA PHE A 81 -6.44 0.20 1.64
C PHE A 81 -7.42 -0.94 1.30
N ASN A 82 -6.91 -2.17 1.16
CA ASN A 82 -7.71 -3.30 0.71
C ASN A 82 -8.83 -3.65 1.67
N VAL A 83 -8.53 -3.74 2.98
CA VAL A 83 -9.54 -4.07 3.99
C VAL A 83 -10.55 -2.93 4.17
N SER A 84 -10.07 -1.67 4.21
CA SER A 84 -10.98 -0.52 4.31
C SER A 84 -11.88 -0.38 3.09
N GLY A 85 -11.36 -0.62 1.89
CA GLY A 85 -12.13 -0.63 0.65
C GLY A 85 -13.18 -1.74 0.63
N SER A 86 -12.81 -2.95 1.03
CA SER A 86 -13.74 -4.06 1.16
C SER A 86 -14.85 -3.79 2.17
N LEU A 87 -14.53 -3.19 3.32
CA LEU A 87 -15.51 -2.80 4.34
C LEU A 87 -16.43 -1.68 3.84
N PHE A 88 -15.88 -0.70 3.13
CA PHE A 88 -16.69 0.34 2.49
C PHE A 88 -17.71 -0.25 1.52
N ILE A 89 -17.29 -1.14 0.63
CA ILE A 89 -18.19 -1.85 -0.30
C ILE A 89 -19.23 -2.68 0.46
N ALA A 90 -18.83 -3.35 1.54
CA ALA A 90 -19.73 -4.15 2.35
C ALA A 90 -20.79 -3.31 3.09
N ASP A 91 -20.48 -2.08 3.45
CA ASP A 91 -21.41 -1.17 4.13
C ASP A 91 -22.36 -0.45 3.15
N GLU A 92 -21.88 -0.10 1.94
CA GLU A 92 -22.64 0.68 0.95
C GLU A 92 -23.44 -0.19 -0.03
N ALA A 93 -22.98 -1.39 -0.35
CA ALA A 93 -23.65 -2.23 -1.34
C ALA A 93 -24.90 -2.91 -0.76
N PRO A 94 -26.06 -2.90 -1.50
CA PRO A 94 -27.24 -3.68 -1.15
C PRO A 94 -26.90 -5.17 -0.98
N ALA A 95 -27.59 -5.87 -0.08
CA ALA A 95 -27.33 -7.28 0.22
C ALA A 95 -27.36 -8.19 -1.02
N SER A 96 -28.24 -7.88 -1.97
CA SER A 96 -28.43 -8.65 -3.21
C SER A 96 -27.21 -8.64 -4.15
N ILE A 97 -26.36 -7.59 -4.11
CA ILE A 97 -25.22 -7.43 -5.02
C ILE A 97 -23.89 -7.32 -4.29
N LYS A 98 -23.88 -7.42 -2.96
CA LYS A 98 -22.67 -7.23 -2.13
C LYS A 98 -21.50 -8.09 -2.58
N ALA A 99 -21.70 -9.37 -2.84
CA ALA A 99 -20.64 -10.29 -3.28
C ALA A 99 -20.08 -9.89 -4.66
N SER A 100 -20.95 -9.51 -5.60
CA SER A 100 -20.54 -9.04 -6.93
C SER A 100 -19.77 -7.72 -6.85
N ALA A 101 -20.20 -6.78 -6.01
CA ALA A 101 -19.52 -5.51 -5.79
C ALA A 101 -18.11 -5.71 -5.20
N GLN A 102 -17.96 -6.64 -4.26
CA GLN A 102 -16.65 -7.02 -3.72
C GLN A 102 -15.76 -7.68 -4.79
N GLY A 103 -16.31 -8.57 -5.61
CA GLY A 103 -15.59 -9.19 -6.72
C GLY A 103 -15.10 -8.14 -7.73
N ILE A 104 -15.94 -7.16 -8.10
CA ILE A 104 -15.55 -6.05 -8.97
C ILE A 104 -14.44 -5.21 -8.33
N PHE A 105 -14.54 -4.87 -7.05
CA PHE A 105 -13.50 -4.12 -6.34
C PHE A 105 -12.15 -4.84 -6.40
N MET A 106 -12.13 -6.14 -6.12
CA MET A 106 -10.90 -6.94 -6.20
C MET A 106 -10.36 -7.03 -7.63
N MET A 107 -11.23 -7.18 -8.63
CA MET A 107 -10.83 -7.22 -10.03
C MET A 107 -10.24 -5.86 -10.48
N MET A 108 -10.82 -4.75 -10.05
CA MET A 108 -10.31 -3.41 -10.35
C MET A 108 -8.96 -3.14 -9.68
N THR A 109 -8.82 -3.49 -8.40
CA THR A 109 -7.58 -3.20 -7.63
C THR A 109 -6.46 -4.18 -7.97
N ASN A 110 -6.70 -5.49 -7.85
CA ASN A 110 -5.67 -6.51 -8.01
C ASN A 110 -5.53 -7.03 -9.46
N GLY A 111 -6.55 -6.83 -10.30
CA GLY A 111 -6.51 -7.19 -11.72
C GLY A 111 -6.07 -6.00 -12.57
N LEU A 112 -7.01 -5.12 -12.93
CA LEU A 112 -6.73 -3.99 -13.80
C LEU A 112 -5.66 -3.04 -13.22
N GLY A 113 -5.72 -2.78 -11.91
CA GLY A 113 -4.72 -1.97 -11.22
C GLY A 113 -3.30 -2.52 -11.36
N SER A 114 -3.13 -3.84 -11.26
CA SER A 114 -1.83 -4.50 -11.44
C SER A 114 -1.34 -4.43 -12.88
N ILE A 115 -2.22 -4.57 -13.87
CA ILE A 115 -1.86 -4.46 -15.30
C ILE A 115 -1.40 -3.04 -15.62
N VAL A 116 -2.20 -2.03 -15.28
CA VAL A 116 -1.89 -0.62 -15.55
C VAL A 116 -0.65 -0.18 -14.78
N GLY A 117 -0.59 -0.54 -13.48
CA GLY A 117 0.56 -0.23 -12.62
C GLY A 117 1.84 -0.90 -13.09
N GLY A 118 1.77 -2.18 -13.46
CA GLY A 118 2.91 -2.93 -14.00
C GLY A 118 3.42 -2.35 -15.31
N TYR A 119 2.52 -1.99 -16.23
CA TYR A 119 2.90 -1.34 -17.49
C TYR A 119 3.55 0.04 -17.23
N GLY A 120 2.94 0.87 -16.38
CA GLY A 120 3.49 2.17 -16.02
C GLY A 120 4.85 2.06 -15.32
N ALA A 121 5.01 1.12 -14.40
CA ALA A 121 6.28 0.85 -13.75
C ALA A 121 7.33 0.37 -14.77
N GLY A 122 6.95 -0.48 -15.72
CA GLY A 122 7.82 -0.92 -16.79
C GLY A 122 8.36 0.23 -17.66
N LEU A 123 7.53 1.22 -17.98
CA LEU A 123 7.95 2.42 -18.72
C LEU A 123 8.96 3.26 -17.93
N VAL A 124 8.72 3.48 -16.64
CA VAL A 124 9.65 4.22 -15.76
C VAL A 124 11.00 3.49 -15.68
N ILE A 125 10.97 2.18 -15.47
CA ILE A 125 12.18 1.35 -15.40
C ILE A 125 12.93 1.36 -16.73
N ALA A 126 12.22 1.21 -17.86
CA ALA A 126 12.85 1.23 -19.19
C ALA A 126 13.53 2.57 -19.48
N TYR A 127 12.91 3.69 -19.08
CA TYR A 127 13.49 5.03 -19.25
C TYR A 127 14.81 5.22 -18.48
N HIS A 128 14.94 4.56 -17.30
CA HIS A 128 16.14 4.64 -16.45
C HIS A 128 17.05 3.41 -16.63
N SER A 129 16.95 2.71 -17.76
CA SER A 129 17.76 1.54 -18.07
C SER A 129 18.63 1.76 -19.28
N GLU A 130 19.89 1.32 -19.21
CA GLU A 130 20.83 1.27 -20.32
C GLU A 130 21.26 -0.17 -20.57
N ASN A 131 21.21 -0.64 -21.82
CA ASN A 131 21.56 -2.01 -22.18
C ASN A 131 20.83 -3.10 -21.36
N GLY A 132 19.58 -2.84 -20.95
CA GLY A 132 18.78 -3.79 -20.14
C GLY A 132 19.11 -3.81 -18.65
N VAL A 133 19.96 -2.92 -18.18
CA VAL A 133 20.30 -2.77 -16.76
C VAL A 133 19.81 -1.42 -16.26
N VAL A 134 19.09 -1.42 -15.13
CA VAL A 134 18.62 -0.17 -14.49
C VAL A 134 19.82 0.57 -13.90
N THR A 135 20.03 1.80 -14.34
CA THR A 135 21.17 2.64 -13.93
C THR A 135 20.85 3.53 -12.74
N ASP A 136 19.56 3.87 -12.53
CA ASP A 136 19.12 4.78 -11.46
C ASP A 136 17.87 4.28 -10.73
N TRP A 137 18.04 3.34 -9.82
CA TRP A 137 16.97 2.85 -8.93
C TRP A 137 16.39 3.93 -8.02
N PRO A 138 17.19 4.83 -7.40
CA PRO A 138 16.67 5.93 -6.59
C PRO A 138 15.68 6.82 -7.34
N ALA A 139 15.96 7.17 -8.60
CA ALA A 139 15.04 7.95 -9.44
C ALA A 139 13.73 7.19 -9.69
N CYS A 140 13.78 5.91 -10.02
CA CYS A 140 12.58 5.08 -10.21
C CYS A 140 11.69 5.09 -8.95
N TRP A 141 12.26 4.83 -7.79
CA TRP A 141 11.52 4.79 -6.54
C TRP A 141 10.97 6.16 -6.13
N THR A 142 11.70 7.25 -6.42
CA THR A 142 11.24 8.62 -6.19
C THR A 142 10.02 8.94 -7.05
N ILE A 143 9.99 8.51 -8.32
CA ILE A 143 8.84 8.67 -9.22
C ILE A 143 7.63 7.90 -8.67
N PHE A 144 7.82 6.66 -8.19
CA PHE A 144 6.73 5.89 -7.58
C PHE A 144 6.21 6.53 -6.29
N ALA A 145 7.09 7.10 -5.46
CA ALA A 145 6.68 7.85 -4.26
C ALA A 145 5.87 9.10 -4.62
N ALA A 146 6.31 9.86 -5.62
CA ALA A 146 5.60 11.04 -6.12
C ALA A 146 4.21 10.66 -6.69
N TYR A 147 4.14 9.60 -7.48
CA TYR A 147 2.87 9.06 -7.99
C TYR A 147 1.91 8.68 -6.86
N ALA A 148 2.37 7.92 -5.87
CA ALA A 148 1.56 7.56 -4.71
C ALA A 148 1.07 8.79 -3.93
N CYS A 149 1.91 9.82 -3.79
CA CYS A 149 1.56 11.08 -3.15
C CYS A 149 0.44 11.81 -3.91
N VAL A 150 0.58 11.95 -5.23
CA VAL A 150 -0.44 12.60 -6.10
C VAL A 150 -1.78 11.86 -5.99
N ILE A 151 -1.78 10.53 -6.11
CA ILE A 151 -3.01 9.74 -5.97
C ILE A 151 -3.61 9.89 -4.57
N GLY A 152 -2.79 9.87 -3.52
CA GLY A 152 -3.25 10.07 -2.14
C GLY A 152 -3.90 11.44 -1.92
N ILE A 153 -3.33 12.51 -2.50
CA ILE A 153 -3.90 13.86 -2.45
C ILE A 153 -5.23 13.90 -3.23
N LEU A 154 -5.27 13.38 -4.45
CA LEU A 154 -6.49 13.32 -5.25
C LEU A 154 -7.59 12.54 -4.51
N PHE A 155 -7.26 11.40 -3.93
CA PHE A 155 -8.20 10.62 -3.12
C PHE A 155 -8.71 11.43 -1.92
N ALA A 156 -7.84 12.10 -1.18
CA ALA A 156 -8.22 12.88 -0.01
C ALA A 156 -9.18 14.03 -0.35
N LEU A 157 -9.01 14.64 -1.54
CA LEU A 157 -9.86 15.73 -2.03
C LEU A 157 -11.19 15.25 -2.62
N THR A 158 -11.19 14.12 -3.32
CA THR A 158 -12.38 13.63 -4.06
C THR A 158 -13.24 12.68 -3.23
N PHE A 159 -12.64 11.84 -2.40
CA PHE A 159 -13.39 10.87 -1.63
C PHE A 159 -14.03 11.49 -0.39
N HIS A 160 -15.36 11.62 -0.41
CA HIS A 160 -16.14 12.14 0.70
C HIS A 160 -16.95 11.02 1.36
N TYR A 161 -16.51 10.60 2.54
CA TYR A 161 -17.21 9.61 3.36
C TYR A 161 -17.37 10.14 4.78
N LYS A 162 -18.63 10.21 5.26
CA LYS A 162 -18.94 10.55 6.65
C LYS A 162 -18.93 9.27 7.47
N HIS A 163 -17.97 9.15 8.37
CA HIS A 163 -17.95 8.06 9.32
C HIS A 163 -19.19 8.12 10.21
N GLN A 164 -20.13 7.20 9.98
CA GLN A 164 -21.20 6.95 10.95
C GLN A 164 -20.63 5.98 11.98
N ALA A 165 -20.29 6.49 13.17
CA ALA A 165 -20.01 5.63 14.29
C ALA A 165 -21.26 4.76 14.50
N LYS A 166 -21.14 3.45 14.24
CA LYS A 166 -22.21 2.50 14.60
C LYS A 166 -22.38 2.60 16.10
N VAL A 167 -23.37 3.38 16.54
CA VAL A 167 -23.89 3.30 17.91
C VAL A 167 -24.26 1.83 18.07
N LYS A 168 -23.53 1.11 18.92
CA LYS A 168 -23.93 -0.21 19.38
C LYS A 168 -25.37 -0.04 19.86
N ALA A 169 -26.32 -0.50 19.07
CA ALA A 169 -27.63 -0.76 19.59
C ALA A 169 -27.44 -1.89 20.60
N GLU A 170 -27.29 -1.49 21.84
CA GLU A 170 -27.45 -2.33 22.99
C GLU A 170 -28.93 -2.75 22.95
N LYS A 171 -29.20 -3.90 22.37
CA LYS A 171 -30.49 -4.56 22.54
C LYS A 171 -30.36 -5.45 23.76
N VAL A 172 -31.02 -4.98 24.81
CA VAL A 172 -31.54 -5.73 25.94
C VAL A 172 -32.20 -7.03 25.45
#